data_823c8142a7455c72c7351ecb0fec16ee
#
_entry.id   823c8142a7455c72c7351ecb0fec16ee
#
_cell.length_a   1.000
_cell.length_b   1.000
_cell.length_c   1.000
_cell.angle_alpha   90.00
_cell.angle_beta   90.00
_cell.angle_gamma   90.00
#
_symmetry.space_group_name_H-M   'P 1'
#
loop_
_entity.id
_entity.type
_entity.pdbx_description
1 polymer ?
#
loop_
_entity_poly.entity_id
_entity_poly.type
_entity_poly.pdbx_seq_one_letter_code
_entity_poly.pdbx_strand_id
1 'polypeptide(L)'
;MTFKASNTTKSIAACALIYCATALFGINSYAAIPIQKWVQPSGATLYLVESPAIAMLDVQIDFDAGSRRDPASKAGLASVSASLAGKGIAARGAMPALDENALGEAWADLGAQFDASAGGDRMSFSLRTLTEPDLLAKAVALAARQIAEPSFPDAVWQRDRQKIIANLKESYTRPGSVAGRAFTSAVYGSHPYGYEVTEASVGNITTADMRAFYGSSVAVCRARISMVGAVTRAQADAIAQQLLARLPQVACASLPAPAPVAEVAPLAAAQQKNIAFDAAQAQVLMGQPGYKRDDPAYFPLLVGNYILGGGGFVSRLQNEVREKRGLTYGAYSYFQPGLHAGSFTVSLQTRPDQAAQALDVARTVVKDFVANGPTDDELKAAKDNLVGGFALLIDSNLKLLGNISSIAWNDLPLTYLDTWTDQVSKVTAQDIKAAFAAKLQPDKMVTVVLGAKP
;
A
#
# COMPACT_ATOMS: atom_id res chain seq x y z
N MET A 1 7.95 90.45 6.82
CA MET A 1 8.64 89.22 7.26
C MET A 1 7.87 88.07 6.66
N THR A 2 8.43 87.57 5.57
CA THR A 2 7.84 86.50 4.75
C THR A 2 8.45 85.16 5.17
N PHE A 3 7.62 84.19 5.63
CA PHE A 3 8.05 82.85 5.92
C PHE A 3 7.82 81.96 4.68
N LYS A 4 8.90 81.37 4.19
CA LYS A 4 8.93 80.36 3.13
C LYS A 4 8.39 79.03 3.67
N ALA A 5 7.37 78.46 3.06
CA ALA A 5 6.94 77.10 3.27
C ALA A 5 7.83 76.13 2.47
N SER A 6 8.39 75.15 3.17
CA SER A 6 9.30 74.13 2.64
C SER A 6 8.58 72.91 2.15
N ASN A 7 8.99 72.42 1.00
CA ASN A 7 8.57 71.21 0.31
C ASN A 7 8.86 69.93 1.12
N THR A 8 7.83 69.31 1.72
CA THR A 8 7.93 68.00 2.40
C THR A 8 6.92 66.96 1.88
N THR A 9 6.24 67.20 0.77
CA THR A 9 5.18 66.29 0.25
C THR A 9 5.63 65.37 -0.87
N LYS A 10 6.90 65.30 -1.29
CA LYS A 10 7.33 64.40 -2.38
C LYS A 10 8.05 63.13 -1.93
N SER A 11 8.40 62.96 -0.65
CA SER A 11 9.14 61.78 -0.17
C SER A 11 8.25 60.63 0.39
N ILE A 12 6.96 60.86 0.62
CA ILE A 12 6.06 59.85 1.21
C ILE A 12 5.40 58.97 0.15
N ALA A 13 5.27 59.45 -1.10
CA ALA A 13 4.69 58.67 -2.20
C ALA A 13 5.66 57.60 -2.80
N ALA A 14 6.95 57.73 -2.65
CA ALA A 14 7.93 56.78 -3.18
C ALA A 14 8.14 55.54 -2.28
N CYS A 15 7.98 55.68 -0.97
CA CYS A 15 8.09 54.53 -0.04
C CYS A 15 6.87 53.62 0.00
N ALA A 16 5.63 54.12 -0.31
CA ALA A 16 4.41 53.31 -0.33
C ALA A 16 4.36 52.39 -1.59
N LEU A 17 4.98 52.74 -2.68
CA LEU A 17 5.01 51.93 -3.92
C LEU A 17 6.04 50.80 -3.87
N ILE A 18 7.08 50.89 -3.08
CA ILE A 18 8.07 49.80 -2.92
C ILE A 18 7.59 48.73 -1.94
N TYR A 19 6.73 49.05 -0.96
CA TYR A 19 6.17 48.08 -0.01
C TYR A 19 4.98 47.25 -0.57
N CYS A 20 4.31 47.71 -1.61
CA CYS A 20 3.25 46.95 -2.28
C CYS A 20 3.77 45.98 -3.36
N ALA A 21 5.01 46.14 -3.84
CA ALA A 21 5.56 45.26 -4.88
C ALA A 21 6.20 43.97 -4.35
N THR A 22 6.46 43.88 -3.03
CA THR A 22 7.06 42.68 -2.40
C THR A 22 6.07 41.73 -1.76
N ALA A 23 4.77 42.06 -1.75
CA ALA A 23 3.72 41.25 -1.14
C ALA A 23 3.03 40.26 -2.11
N LEU A 24 3.47 40.14 -3.38
CA LEU A 24 2.77 39.39 -4.42
C LEU A 24 3.49 38.13 -4.93
N PHE A 25 4.58 37.68 -4.29
CA PHE A 25 5.19 36.42 -4.64
C PHE A 25 5.45 35.53 -3.41
N GLY A 26 4.41 35.28 -2.66
CA GLY A 26 4.33 34.08 -1.82
C GLY A 26 3.91 32.92 -2.70
N ILE A 27 4.72 32.54 -3.69
CA ILE A 27 4.61 31.21 -4.29
C ILE A 27 5.06 30.26 -3.19
N ASN A 28 4.10 29.55 -2.59
CA ASN A 28 4.42 28.37 -1.82
C ASN A 28 5.07 27.36 -2.79
N SER A 29 6.35 27.55 -3.09
CA SER A 29 7.19 26.55 -3.71
C SER A 29 7.32 25.43 -2.67
N TYR A 30 6.44 24.44 -2.69
CA TYR A 30 6.81 23.16 -2.14
C TYR A 30 8.07 22.74 -2.88
N ALA A 31 9.17 22.59 -2.14
CA ALA A 31 10.41 22.10 -2.74
C ALA A 31 10.10 20.74 -3.36
N ALA A 32 10.38 20.58 -4.65
CA ALA A 32 10.20 19.33 -5.36
C ALA A 32 10.92 18.20 -4.60
N ILE A 33 10.30 17.04 -4.50
CA ILE A 33 10.93 15.85 -3.91
C ILE A 33 11.80 15.22 -5.01
N PRO A 34 13.13 15.40 -4.99
CA PRO A 34 14.01 14.99 -6.09
C PRO A 34 14.18 13.47 -6.09
N ILE A 35 13.26 12.73 -6.68
CA ILE A 35 13.39 11.28 -6.84
C ILE A 35 14.41 11.01 -7.95
N GLN A 36 15.54 10.43 -7.58
CA GLN A 36 16.55 9.97 -8.54
C GLN A 36 16.24 8.52 -8.94
N LYS A 37 16.30 8.20 -10.24
CA LYS A 37 16.14 6.84 -10.77
C LYS A 37 17.31 6.47 -11.66
N TRP A 38 17.82 5.24 -11.53
CA TRP A 38 18.80 4.65 -12.44
C TRP A 38 18.72 3.13 -12.41
N VAL A 39 19.37 2.50 -13.40
CA VAL A 39 19.49 1.05 -13.50
C VAL A 39 20.97 0.67 -13.34
N GLN A 40 21.25 -0.30 -12.49
CA GLN A 40 22.60 -0.86 -12.35
C GLN A 40 22.94 -1.78 -13.50
N PRO A 41 24.25 -2.04 -13.78
CA PRO A 41 24.66 -3.05 -14.75
C PRO A 41 24.08 -4.45 -14.49
N SER A 42 23.74 -4.75 -13.24
CA SER A 42 23.05 -5.97 -12.81
C SER A 42 21.60 -6.07 -13.28
N GLY A 43 21.01 -4.99 -13.78
CA GLY A 43 19.60 -4.85 -14.12
C GLY A 43 18.70 -4.37 -12.99
N ALA A 44 19.18 -4.29 -11.74
CA ALA A 44 18.42 -3.75 -10.63
C ALA A 44 18.09 -2.26 -10.85
N THR A 45 16.85 -1.87 -10.58
CA THR A 45 16.39 -0.48 -10.72
C THR A 45 16.33 0.18 -9.35
N LEU A 46 16.97 1.34 -9.23
CA LEU A 46 17.07 2.09 -7.98
C LEU A 46 16.29 3.38 -8.04
N TYR A 47 15.72 3.73 -6.90
CA TYR A 47 15.02 4.99 -6.63
C TYR A 47 15.57 5.56 -5.32
N LEU A 48 15.97 6.83 -5.31
CA LEU A 48 16.57 7.49 -4.15
C LEU A 48 15.94 8.86 -3.91
N VAL A 49 15.66 9.14 -2.65
CA VAL A 49 15.49 10.50 -2.14
C VAL A 49 16.57 10.74 -1.07
N GLU A 50 17.47 11.66 -1.31
CA GLU A 50 18.47 12.09 -0.33
C GLU A 50 17.78 12.91 0.77
N SER A 51 17.86 12.45 2.02
CA SER A 51 17.26 13.09 3.20
C SER A 51 18.27 13.16 4.33
N PRO A 52 19.14 14.19 4.32
CA PRO A 52 20.29 14.28 5.23
C PRO A 52 19.93 14.77 6.64
N ALA A 53 18.68 15.14 6.89
CA ALA A 53 18.25 15.73 8.17
C ALA A 53 18.44 14.80 9.38
N ILE A 54 18.36 13.50 9.16
CA ILE A 54 18.55 12.47 10.19
C ILE A 54 19.56 11.46 9.65
N ALA A 55 20.57 11.09 10.45
CA ALA A 55 21.61 10.14 10.07
C ALA A 55 21.09 8.69 10.02
N MET A 56 20.08 8.46 9.20
CA MET A 56 19.40 7.17 9.01
C MET A 56 19.21 6.88 7.53
N LEU A 57 19.12 5.59 7.22
CA LEU A 57 18.78 5.08 5.90
C LEU A 57 17.62 4.08 6.02
N ASP A 58 16.58 4.30 5.25
CA ASP A 58 15.49 3.37 5.02
C ASP A 58 15.60 2.81 3.60
N VAL A 59 15.59 1.49 3.46
CA VAL A 59 15.67 0.76 2.18
C VAL A 59 14.49 -0.18 2.07
N GLN A 60 13.89 -0.26 0.89
CA GLN A 60 12.95 -1.31 0.52
C GLN A 60 13.37 -1.95 -0.80
N ILE A 61 13.41 -3.27 -0.84
CA ILE A 61 13.72 -4.07 -2.03
C ILE A 61 12.49 -4.91 -2.36
N ASP A 62 11.94 -4.71 -3.55
CA ASP A 62 10.73 -5.36 -4.01
C ASP A 62 11.01 -6.33 -5.15
N PHE A 63 10.39 -7.51 -5.08
CA PHE A 63 10.42 -8.55 -6.12
C PHE A 63 9.00 -8.95 -6.50
N ASP A 64 8.79 -9.33 -7.77
CA ASP A 64 7.52 -9.89 -8.26
C ASP A 64 7.32 -11.33 -7.74
N ALA A 65 7.04 -11.42 -6.45
CA ALA A 65 6.91 -12.65 -5.66
C ALA A 65 5.77 -12.55 -4.63
N GLY A 66 4.70 -11.86 -4.96
CA GLY A 66 3.50 -11.77 -4.11
C GLY A 66 2.61 -13.00 -4.21
N SER A 67 1.58 -13.07 -3.36
CA SER A 67 0.67 -14.20 -3.25
C SER A 67 -0.13 -14.49 -4.53
N ARG A 68 -0.22 -13.54 -5.48
CA ARG A 68 -0.79 -13.81 -6.81
C ARG A 68 0.02 -14.82 -7.62
N ARG A 69 1.24 -15.14 -7.17
CA ARG A 69 2.13 -16.17 -7.74
C ARG A 69 1.96 -17.53 -7.08
N ASP A 70 1.20 -17.62 -6.00
CA ASP A 70 0.97 -18.88 -5.31
C ASP A 70 0.15 -19.84 -6.18
N PRO A 71 0.49 -21.13 -6.23
CA PRO A 71 -0.45 -22.13 -6.71
C PRO A 71 -1.69 -22.16 -5.78
N ALA A 72 -2.90 -22.31 -6.33
CA ALA A 72 -4.13 -22.32 -5.52
C ALA A 72 -4.09 -23.37 -4.39
N SER A 73 -3.49 -24.55 -4.64
CA SER A 73 -3.33 -25.60 -3.62
C SER A 73 -2.29 -25.29 -2.54
N LYS A 74 -1.50 -24.22 -2.72
CA LYS A 74 -0.46 -23.75 -1.80
C LYS A 74 -0.62 -22.26 -1.52
N ALA A 75 -1.85 -21.75 -1.49
CA ALA A 75 -2.15 -20.37 -1.11
C ALA A 75 -1.51 -20.07 0.26
N GLY A 76 -0.76 -18.97 0.34
CA GLY A 76 0.06 -18.58 1.48
C GLY A 76 1.56 -18.83 1.28
N LEU A 77 1.99 -19.48 0.17
CA LEU A 77 3.41 -19.82 -0.08
C LEU A 77 4.31 -18.58 -0.07
N ALA A 78 3.93 -17.50 -0.74
CA ALA A 78 4.69 -16.26 -0.76
C ALA A 78 4.88 -15.69 0.66
N SER A 79 3.79 -15.61 1.43
CA SER A 79 3.81 -15.08 2.80
C SER A 79 4.70 -15.90 3.73
N VAL A 80 4.57 -17.23 3.72
CA VAL A 80 5.40 -18.08 4.59
C VAL A 80 6.86 -18.13 4.13
N SER A 81 7.12 -18.01 2.82
CA SER A 81 8.49 -17.91 2.29
C SER A 81 9.17 -16.63 2.76
N ALA A 82 8.49 -15.49 2.67
CA ALA A 82 9.00 -14.22 3.19
C ALA A 82 9.25 -14.29 4.71
N SER A 83 8.28 -14.77 5.46
CA SER A 83 8.40 -14.91 6.93
C SER A 83 9.58 -15.81 7.31
N LEU A 84 9.73 -16.97 6.64
CA LEU A 84 10.77 -17.93 6.98
C LEU A 84 12.18 -17.49 6.53
N ALA A 85 12.28 -16.61 5.49
CA ALA A 85 13.54 -15.97 5.12
C ALA A 85 14.11 -15.09 6.25
N GLY A 86 13.25 -14.62 7.19
CA GLY A 86 13.63 -13.92 8.41
C GLY A 86 14.06 -14.82 9.59
N LYS A 87 14.06 -16.16 9.43
CA LYS A 87 14.21 -17.10 10.55
C LYS A 87 15.54 -17.85 10.61
N GLY A 88 16.51 -17.40 9.85
CA GLY A 88 17.85 -17.93 9.89
C GLY A 88 18.59 -17.79 8.57
N ILE A 89 19.91 -17.82 8.65
CA ILE A 89 20.84 -17.71 7.52
C ILE A 89 21.65 -19.00 7.44
N ALA A 90 21.81 -19.55 6.23
CA ALA A 90 22.64 -20.72 5.98
C ALA A 90 24.14 -20.37 6.08
N ALA A 91 24.97 -21.36 6.43
CA ALA A 91 26.42 -21.23 6.34
C ALA A 91 26.84 -21.11 4.88
N ARG A 92 27.86 -20.26 4.59
CA ARG A 92 28.45 -20.11 3.27
C ARG A 92 29.94 -19.80 3.35
N GLY A 93 30.78 -20.72 2.90
CA GLY A 93 32.23 -20.60 3.05
C GLY A 93 32.65 -20.57 4.51
N ALA A 94 33.45 -19.60 4.91
CA ALA A 94 33.88 -19.41 6.29
C ALA A 94 32.82 -18.73 7.20
N MET A 95 31.69 -18.28 6.64
CA MET A 95 30.64 -17.63 7.43
C MET A 95 29.73 -18.70 8.03
N PRO A 96 29.56 -18.71 9.37
CA PRO A 96 28.69 -19.66 10.05
C PRO A 96 27.20 -19.40 9.74
N ALA A 97 26.38 -20.43 9.92
CA ALA A 97 24.95 -20.27 9.94
C ALA A 97 24.53 -19.42 11.16
N LEU A 98 23.42 -18.68 11.01
CA LEU A 98 22.74 -18.03 12.13
C LEU A 98 21.33 -18.61 12.24
N ASP A 99 20.95 -19.05 13.42
CA ASP A 99 19.56 -19.40 13.71
C ASP A 99 18.71 -18.16 14.01
N GLU A 100 17.43 -18.36 14.31
CA GLU A 100 16.46 -17.28 14.56
C GLU A 100 16.93 -16.35 15.72
N ASN A 101 17.51 -16.93 16.81
CA ASN A 101 17.92 -16.15 17.97
C ASN A 101 19.22 -15.37 17.69
N ALA A 102 20.24 -16.04 17.18
CA ALA A 102 21.50 -15.41 16.81
C ALA A 102 21.31 -14.30 15.75
N LEU A 103 20.38 -14.49 14.83
CA LEU A 103 20.01 -13.47 13.84
C LEU A 103 19.31 -12.27 14.52
N GLY A 104 18.40 -12.53 15.45
CA GLY A 104 17.74 -11.48 16.23
C GLY A 104 18.73 -10.67 17.07
N GLU A 105 19.67 -11.32 17.74
CA GLU A 105 20.75 -10.67 18.51
C GLU A 105 21.65 -9.83 17.60
N ALA A 106 22.03 -10.35 16.42
CA ALA A 106 22.87 -9.63 15.48
C ALA A 106 22.21 -8.33 14.97
N TRP A 107 20.89 -8.32 14.73
CA TRP A 107 20.16 -7.11 14.38
C TRP A 107 20.04 -6.14 15.56
N ALA A 108 19.78 -6.65 16.76
CA ALA A 108 19.70 -5.84 17.98
C ALA A 108 21.02 -5.12 18.28
N ASP A 109 22.14 -5.81 18.17
CA ASP A 109 23.48 -5.25 18.38
C ASP A 109 23.84 -4.12 17.41
N LEU A 110 23.24 -4.13 16.22
CA LEU A 110 23.40 -3.07 15.22
C LEU A 110 22.44 -1.90 15.41
N GLY A 111 21.45 -2.02 16.30
CA GLY A 111 20.36 -1.04 16.41
C GLY A 111 19.60 -0.86 15.09
N ALA A 112 19.60 -1.90 14.25
CA ALA A 112 18.98 -1.90 12.94
C ALA A 112 17.76 -2.83 12.90
N GLN A 113 16.86 -2.59 11.93
CA GLN A 113 15.68 -3.41 11.71
C GLN A 113 15.72 -3.97 10.29
N PHE A 114 15.45 -5.27 10.17
CA PHE A 114 15.29 -5.92 8.88
C PHE A 114 14.06 -6.84 8.92
N ASP A 115 13.17 -6.66 7.94
CA ASP A 115 11.95 -7.42 7.81
C ASP A 115 11.76 -7.92 6.38
N ALA A 116 11.08 -9.07 6.26
CA ALA A 116 10.63 -9.61 4.98
C ALA A 116 9.13 -9.91 5.04
N SER A 117 8.41 -9.49 4.02
CA SER A 117 6.96 -9.67 3.93
C SER A 117 6.54 -9.94 2.48
N ALA A 118 5.35 -10.53 2.29
CA ALA A 118 4.76 -10.64 0.97
C ALA A 118 3.30 -10.18 1.01
N GLY A 119 2.96 -9.29 0.08
CA GLY A 119 1.59 -8.86 -0.21
C GLY A 119 1.01 -9.59 -1.43
N GLY A 120 -0.07 -9.06 -1.99
CA GLY A 120 -0.69 -9.60 -3.20
C GLY A 120 0.25 -9.63 -4.40
N ASP A 121 0.98 -8.55 -4.64
CA ASP A 121 1.75 -8.36 -5.86
C ASP A 121 3.26 -8.59 -5.70
N ARG A 122 3.81 -8.37 -4.52
CA ARG A 122 5.27 -8.36 -4.30
C ARG A 122 5.68 -8.97 -2.98
N MET A 123 6.91 -9.48 -2.96
CA MET A 123 7.69 -9.75 -1.75
C MET A 123 8.63 -8.57 -1.54
N SER A 124 8.68 -8.08 -0.32
CA SER A 124 9.45 -6.90 0.05
C SER A 124 10.40 -7.22 1.20
N PHE A 125 11.62 -6.72 1.09
CA PHE A 125 12.60 -6.67 2.18
C PHE A 125 12.79 -5.22 2.58
N SER A 126 12.74 -4.94 3.86
CA SER A 126 12.97 -3.60 4.41
C SER A 126 14.16 -3.60 5.35
N LEU A 127 15.03 -2.61 5.22
CA LEU A 127 16.15 -2.34 6.11
C LEU A 127 16.04 -0.91 6.63
N ARG A 128 16.10 -0.74 7.94
CA ARG A 128 16.26 0.55 8.60
C ARG A 128 17.51 0.52 9.44
N THR A 129 18.43 1.47 9.22
CA THR A 129 19.72 1.51 9.91
C THR A 129 20.23 2.95 10.05
N LEU A 130 21.16 3.16 10.97
CA LEU A 130 21.95 4.38 11.06
C LEU A 130 22.94 4.46 9.89
N THR A 131 23.34 5.68 9.51
CA THR A 131 24.36 5.91 8.46
C THR A 131 25.79 6.04 8.99
N GLU A 132 26.01 5.76 10.26
CA GLU A 132 27.33 5.54 10.87
C GLU A 132 28.10 4.49 10.05
N PRO A 133 29.31 4.76 9.54
CA PRO A 133 29.99 3.90 8.57
C PRO A 133 30.10 2.44 8.98
N ASP A 134 30.52 2.17 10.22
CA ASP A 134 30.72 0.81 10.72
C ASP A 134 29.38 0.06 10.91
N LEU A 135 28.37 0.74 11.43
CA LEU A 135 27.03 0.16 11.64
C LEU A 135 26.34 -0.09 10.30
N LEU A 136 26.39 0.88 9.39
CA LEU A 136 25.83 0.76 8.04
C LEU A 136 26.47 -0.41 7.29
N ALA A 137 27.80 -0.51 7.28
CA ALA A 137 28.49 -1.58 6.57
C ALA A 137 28.11 -2.97 7.12
N LYS A 138 28.03 -3.13 8.44
CA LYS A 138 27.63 -4.39 9.10
C LYS A 138 26.15 -4.71 8.83
N ALA A 139 25.24 -3.72 8.91
CA ALA A 139 23.82 -3.91 8.64
C ALA A 139 23.58 -4.31 7.18
N VAL A 140 24.24 -3.66 6.22
CA VAL A 140 24.16 -4.01 4.79
C VAL A 140 24.70 -5.42 4.53
N ALA A 141 25.82 -5.79 5.16
CA ALA A 141 26.41 -7.12 5.02
C ALA A 141 25.50 -8.22 5.60
N LEU A 142 24.86 -7.98 6.76
CA LEU A 142 23.91 -8.90 7.35
C LEU A 142 22.64 -9.05 6.51
N ALA A 143 22.09 -7.92 6.02
CA ALA A 143 20.93 -7.91 5.12
C ALA A 143 21.23 -8.68 3.83
N ALA A 144 22.40 -8.46 3.21
CA ALA A 144 22.82 -9.17 2.00
C ALA A 144 22.87 -10.69 2.21
N ARG A 145 23.34 -11.13 3.37
CA ARG A 145 23.32 -12.57 3.74
C ARG A 145 21.89 -13.07 3.91
N GLN A 146 21.07 -12.35 4.62
CA GLN A 146 19.69 -12.77 4.89
C GLN A 146 18.84 -12.84 3.62
N ILE A 147 19.05 -11.91 2.68
CA ILE A 147 18.39 -11.94 1.36
C ILE A 147 18.90 -13.11 0.52
N ALA A 148 20.20 -13.39 0.53
CA ALA A 148 20.77 -14.36 -0.40
C ALA A 148 20.86 -15.79 0.12
N GLU A 149 20.87 -15.97 1.44
CA GLU A 149 21.20 -17.25 2.10
C GLU A 149 20.15 -17.65 3.17
N PRO A 150 18.83 -17.47 2.93
CA PRO A 150 17.84 -17.90 3.90
C PRO A 150 17.91 -19.42 4.09
N SER A 151 17.96 -19.88 5.34
CA SER A 151 18.13 -21.30 5.65
C SER A 151 16.85 -22.12 5.47
N PHE A 152 15.67 -21.49 5.60
CA PHE A 152 14.36 -22.15 5.62
C PHE A 152 14.35 -23.38 6.54
N PRO A 153 14.53 -23.21 7.87
CA PRO A 153 14.73 -24.36 8.77
C PRO A 153 13.41 -25.12 8.98
N ASP A 154 13.44 -26.43 8.74
CA ASP A 154 12.23 -27.27 8.83
C ASP A 154 11.60 -27.26 10.22
N ALA A 155 12.40 -27.30 11.30
CA ALA A 155 11.88 -27.28 12.66
C ALA A 155 11.09 -25.99 12.96
N VAL A 156 11.60 -24.84 12.49
CA VAL A 156 10.89 -23.55 12.62
C VAL A 156 9.62 -23.54 11.78
N TRP A 157 9.68 -24.09 10.55
CA TRP A 157 8.49 -24.22 9.71
C TRP A 157 7.41 -25.07 10.36
N GLN A 158 7.75 -26.25 10.93
CA GLN A 158 6.77 -27.09 11.61
C GLN A 158 6.10 -26.38 12.79
N ARG A 159 6.88 -25.66 13.59
CA ARG A 159 6.38 -24.83 14.69
C ARG A 159 5.44 -23.73 14.18
N ASP A 160 5.87 -22.96 13.19
CA ASP A 160 5.13 -21.80 12.69
C ASP A 160 3.90 -22.23 11.88
N ARG A 161 3.97 -23.34 11.14
CA ARG A 161 2.82 -23.95 10.47
C ARG A 161 1.69 -24.28 11.45
N GLN A 162 2.02 -24.87 12.61
CA GLN A 162 1.02 -25.16 13.65
C GLN A 162 0.37 -23.87 14.19
N LYS A 163 1.17 -22.82 14.42
CA LYS A 163 0.65 -21.51 14.83
C LYS A 163 -0.28 -20.90 13.77
N ILE A 164 0.10 -20.97 12.49
CA ILE A 164 -0.73 -20.49 11.38
C ILE A 164 -2.06 -21.24 11.35
N ILE A 165 -2.04 -22.58 11.44
CA ILE A 165 -3.24 -23.42 11.48
C ILE A 165 -4.13 -23.07 12.68
N ALA A 166 -3.56 -22.89 13.86
CA ALA A 166 -4.31 -22.48 15.06
C ALA A 166 -4.97 -21.10 14.86
N ASN A 167 -4.23 -20.13 14.32
CA ASN A 167 -4.75 -18.79 14.00
C ASN A 167 -5.86 -18.84 12.93
N LEU A 168 -5.73 -19.72 11.93
CA LEU A 168 -6.76 -19.93 10.93
C LEU A 168 -8.04 -20.46 11.59
N LYS A 169 -7.94 -21.49 12.45
CA LYS A 169 -9.11 -22.03 13.20
C LYS A 169 -9.76 -20.96 14.06
N GLU A 170 -8.99 -20.19 14.79
CA GLU A 170 -9.52 -19.06 15.55
C GLU A 170 -10.19 -18.02 14.64
N SER A 171 -9.60 -17.71 13.48
CA SER A 171 -10.19 -16.76 12.53
C SER A 171 -11.57 -17.17 12.00
N TYR A 172 -11.89 -18.48 11.98
CA TYR A 172 -13.22 -18.97 11.62
C TYR A 172 -14.28 -18.72 12.69
N THR A 173 -13.88 -18.36 13.90
CA THR A 173 -14.80 -17.94 14.97
C THR A 173 -15.03 -16.43 15.00
N ARG A 174 -14.34 -15.65 14.17
CA ARG A 174 -14.45 -14.19 14.12
C ARG A 174 -15.39 -13.77 12.99
N PRO A 175 -16.52 -13.10 13.28
CA PRO A 175 -17.53 -12.73 12.28
C PRO A 175 -16.94 -11.96 11.09
N GLY A 176 -16.11 -10.93 11.34
CA GLY A 176 -15.48 -10.13 10.30
C GLY A 176 -14.54 -10.92 9.39
N SER A 177 -13.80 -11.90 9.94
CA SER A 177 -12.92 -12.76 9.15
C SER A 177 -13.71 -13.72 8.25
N VAL A 178 -14.80 -14.27 8.73
CA VAL A 178 -15.68 -15.17 7.94
C VAL A 178 -16.35 -14.38 6.82
N ALA A 179 -16.92 -13.21 7.13
CA ALA A 179 -17.55 -12.35 6.14
C ALA A 179 -16.53 -11.88 5.08
N GLY A 180 -15.33 -11.46 5.50
CA GLY A 180 -14.26 -11.00 4.61
C GLY A 180 -13.79 -12.06 3.63
N ARG A 181 -13.58 -13.31 4.08
CA ARG A 181 -13.23 -14.43 3.20
C ARG A 181 -14.33 -14.72 2.17
N ALA A 182 -15.57 -14.80 2.63
CA ALA A 182 -16.71 -15.05 1.75
C ALA A 182 -16.86 -13.94 0.69
N PHE A 183 -16.59 -12.69 1.07
CA PHE A 183 -16.60 -11.54 0.18
C PHE A 183 -15.45 -11.60 -0.84
N THR A 184 -14.22 -11.77 -0.38
CA THR A 184 -13.02 -11.83 -1.24
C THR A 184 -13.14 -12.94 -2.28
N SER A 185 -13.53 -14.15 -1.85
CA SER A 185 -13.76 -15.28 -2.75
C SER A 185 -14.86 -14.99 -3.79
N ALA A 186 -15.94 -14.29 -3.41
CA ALA A 186 -17.01 -13.97 -4.33
C ALA A 186 -16.66 -12.85 -5.31
N VAL A 187 -15.84 -11.87 -4.88
CA VAL A 187 -15.39 -10.76 -5.74
C VAL A 187 -14.39 -11.22 -6.77
N TYR A 188 -13.43 -12.07 -6.40
CA TYR A 188 -12.32 -12.43 -7.27
C TYR A 188 -12.48 -13.77 -7.99
N GLY A 189 -13.43 -14.63 -7.53
CA GLY A 189 -13.65 -15.94 -8.13
C GLY A 189 -12.38 -16.78 -8.16
N SER A 190 -11.94 -17.19 -9.35
CA SER A 190 -10.74 -18.01 -9.55
C SER A 190 -9.45 -17.19 -9.68
N HIS A 191 -9.51 -15.85 -9.65
CA HIS A 191 -8.32 -15.01 -9.71
C HIS A 191 -7.48 -15.17 -8.44
N PRO A 192 -6.13 -15.19 -8.52
CA PRO A 192 -5.25 -15.39 -7.36
C PRO A 192 -5.41 -14.39 -6.22
N TYR A 193 -5.91 -13.18 -6.47
CA TYR A 193 -6.25 -12.23 -5.40
C TYR A 193 -7.35 -12.75 -4.45
N GLY A 194 -8.14 -13.73 -4.91
CA GLY A 194 -9.20 -14.37 -4.13
C GLY A 194 -8.79 -15.69 -3.49
N TYR A 195 -7.56 -16.17 -3.67
CA TYR A 195 -7.13 -17.43 -3.07
C TYR A 195 -7.13 -17.35 -1.55
N GLU A 196 -7.86 -18.25 -0.94
CA GLU A 196 -7.95 -18.36 0.50
C GLU A 196 -6.82 -19.22 1.06
N VAL A 197 -6.11 -18.69 2.07
CA VAL A 197 -5.17 -19.48 2.87
C VAL A 197 -5.98 -20.39 3.79
N THR A 198 -5.84 -21.69 3.65
CA THR A 198 -6.56 -22.72 4.39
C THR A 198 -5.62 -23.66 5.12
N GLU A 199 -6.14 -24.46 6.06
CA GLU A 199 -5.34 -25.52 6.70
C GLU A 199 -4.75 -26.49 5.65
N ALA A 200 -5.53 -26.82 4.61
CA ALA A 200 -5.09 -27.69 3.54
C ALA A 200 -3.98 -27.05 2.71
N SER A 201 -4.13 -25.78 2.28
CA SER A 201 -3.10 -25.10 1.49
C SER A 201 -1.80 -24.93 2.28
N VAL A 202 -1.87 -24.55 3.55
CA VAL A 202 -0.69 -24.46 4.45
C VAL A 202 -0.08 -25.84 4.71
N GLY A 203 -0.91 -26.87 4.87
CA GLY A 203 -0.48 -28.25 5.02
C GLY A 203 0.32 -28.79 3.81
N ASN A 204 0.01 -28.32 2.60
CA ASN A 204 0.67 -28.69 1.36
C ASN A 204 2.01 -27.97 1.11
N ILE A 205 2.35 -26.93 1.90
CA ILE A 205 3.57 -26.17 1.74
C ILE A 205 4.74 -26.89 2.45
N THR A 206 5.85 -27.04 1.75
CA THR A 206 7.11 -27.57 2.28
C THR A 206 8.21 -26.52 2.21
N THR A 207 9.30 -26.70 2.97
CA THR A 207 10.49 -25.85 2.85
C THR A 207 11.17 -25.97 1.49
N ALA A 208 11.01 -27.12 0.79
CA ALA A 208 11.45 -27.27 -0.59
C ALA A 208 10.66 -26.36 -1.54
N ASP A 209 9.34 -26.24 -1.35
CA ASP A 209 8.52 -25.29 -2.13
C ASP A 209 8.94 -23.84 -1.89
N MET A 210 9.21 -23.49 -0.63
CA MET A 210 9.67 -22.13 -0.29
C MET A 210 11.01 -21.82 -0.96
N ARG A 211 11.98 -22.76 -0.91
CA ARG A 211 13.27 -22.59 -1.59
C ARG A 211 13.11 -22.45 -3.10
N ALA A 212 12.25 -23.26 -3.71
CA ALA A 212 11.98 -23.21 -5.15
C ALA A 212 11.32 -21.89 -5.56
N PHE A 213 10.27 -21.47 -4.82
CA PHE A 213 9.58 -20.20 -5.04
C PHE A 213 10.52 -19.00 -4.88
N TYR A 214 11.30 -18.99 -3.80
CA TYR A 214 12.25 -17.93 -3.50
C TYR A 214 13.34 -17.84 -4.57
N GLY A 215 13.98 -18.96 -4.89
CA GLY A 215 15.05 -19.03 -5.89
C GLY A 215 14.62 -18.65 -7.31
N SER A 216 13.34 -18.86 -7.67
CA SER A 216 12.81 -18.47 -8.98
C SER A 216 12.39 -16.98 -9.05
N SER A 217 12.10 -16.38 -7.91
CA SER A 217 11.49 -15.03 -7.82
C SER A 217 12.48 -13.96 -7.41
N VAL A 218 13.40 -14.25 -6.46
CA VAL A 218 14.37 -13.29 -5.92
C VAL A 218 15.63 -13.30 -6.78
N ALA A 219 15.65 -12.47 -7.82
CA ALA A 219 16.75 -12.35 -8.76
C ALA A 219 17.24 -10.91 -8.87
N VAL A 220 18.56 -10.71 -8.92
CA VAL A 220 19.22 -9.39 -8.91
C VAL A 220 18.58 -8.43 -9.90
N CYS A 221 18.47 -8.86 -11.16
CA CYS A 221 17.99 -8.01 -12.25
C CYS A 221 16.47 -7.70 -12.21
N ARG A 222 15.72 -8.31 -11.29
CA ARG A 222 14.30 -8.04 -11.06
C ARG A 222 14.06 -7.19 -9.82
N ALA A 223 15.12 -6.83 -9.10
CA ALA A 223 15.02 -6.02 -7.89
C ALA A 223 14.63 -4.57 -8.24
N ARG A 224 13.63 -4.07 -7.55
CA ARG A 224 13.31 -2.63 -7.48
C ARG A 224 13.68 -2.16 -6.08
N ILE A 225 14.64 -1.24 -5.99
CA ILE A 225 15.19 -0.78 -4.72
C ILE A 225 14.82 0.68 -4.53
N SER A 226 14.11 0.96 -3.45
CA SER A 226 13.76 2.31 -3.01
C SER A 226 14.55 2.65 -1.76
N MET A 227 15.14 3.85 -1.72
CA MET A 227 15.94 4.33 -0.60
C MET A 227 15.56 5.76 -0.23
N VAL A 228 15.47 6.03 1.06
CA VAL A 228 15.30 7.38 1.62
C VAL A 228 16.24 7.54 2.81
N GLY A 229 17.10 8.56 2.81
CA GLY A 229 17.95 8.78 3.96
C GLY A 229 19.20 9.63 3.69
N ALA A 230 20.08 9.67 4.66
CA ALA A 230 21.30 10.46 4.65
C ALA A 230 22.43 9.75 3.89
N VAL A 231 22.19 9.44 2.62
CA VAL A 231 23.18 8.84 1.70
C VAL A 231 23.13 9.57 0.36
N THR A 232 24.28 9.72 -0.27
CA THR A 232 24.38 10.24 -1.64
C THR A 232 24.05 9.16 -2.66
N ARG A 233 23.78 9.56 -3.91
CA ARG A 233 23.58 8.63 -5.02
C ARG A 233 24.70 7.58 -5.14
N ALA A 234 25.97 7.98 -5.03
CA ALA A 234 27.09 7.06 -5.13
C ALA A 234 27.12 6.04 -3.97
N GLN A 235 26.80 6.47 -2.76
CA GLN A 235 26.66 5.57 -1.61
C GLN A 235 25.47 4.63 -1.77
N ALA A 236 24.31 5.12 -2.23
CA ALA A 236 23.13 4.30 -2.47
C ALA A 236 23.39 3.24 -3.54
N ASP A 237 24.11 3.56 -4.60
CA ASP A 237 24.52 2.62 -5.64
C ASP A 237 25.41 1.51 -5.08
N ALA A 238 26.43 1.88 -4.28
CA ALA A 238 27.32 0.91 -3.63
C ALA A 238 26.58 0.02 -2.61
N ILE A 239 25.67 0.59 -1.82
CA ILE A 239 24.83 -0.16 -0.87
C ILE A 239 23.96 -1.16 -1.61
N ALA A 240 23.28 -0.76 -2.69
CA ALA A 240 22.44 -1.66 -3.47
C ALA A 240 23.27 -2.80 -4.09
N GLN A 241 24.45 -2.50 -4.61
CA GLN A 241 25.37 -3.51 -5.12
C GLN A 241 25.73 -4.52 -4.02
N GLN A 242 26.06 -4.07 -2.81
CA GLN A 242 26.41 -4.94 -1.69
C GLN A 242 25.22 -5.79 -1.23
N LEU A 243 24.01 -5.22 -1.13
CA LEU A 243 22.79 -5.93 -0.75
C LEU A 243 22.48 -7.08 -1.69
N LEU A 244 22.77 -6.94 -2.99
CA LEU A 244 22.48 -7.93 -4.02
C LEU A 244 23.68 -8.79 -4.41
N ALA A 245 24.90 -8.48 -3.93
CA ALA A 245 26.14 -9.14 -4.37
C ALA A 245 26.17 -10.66 -4.14
N ARG A 246 25.44 -11.12 -3.14
CA ARG A 246 25.43 -12.54 -2.75
C ARG A 246 24.36 -13.37 -3.46
N LEU A 247 23.39 -12.72 -4.13
CA LEU A 247 22.43 -13.39 -4.99
C LEU A 247 23.12 -13.94 -6.26
N PRO A 248 22.55 -14.97 -6.90
CA PRO A 248 23.07 -15.46 -8.18
C PRO A 248 23.11 -14.33 -9.24
N GLN A 249 24.29 -14.10 -9.80
CA GLN A 249 24.53 -13.07 -10.82
C GLN A 249 24.18 -13.65 -12.21
N VAL A 250 22.89 -13.77 -12.49
CA VAL A 250 22.36 -14.36 -13.73
C VAL A 250 21.79 -13.24 -14.59
N ALA A 251 22.10 -13.25 -15.88
CA ALA A 251 21.52 -12.29 -16.83
C ALA A 251 20.00 -12.46 -16.90
N CYS A 252 19.25 -11.38 -16.85
CA CYS A 252 17.77 -11.42 -16.88
C CYS A 252 17.21 -12.16 -18.11
N ALA A 253 17.89 -12.04 -19.25
CA ALA A 253 17.48 -12.71 -20.48
C ALA A 253 17.54 -14.25 -20.39
N SER A 254 18.32 -14.81 -19.45
CA SER A 254 18.41 -16.26 -19.23
C SER A 254 17.40 -16.77 -18.18
N LEU A 255 16.72 -15.87 -17.48
CA LEU A 255 15.68 -16.25 -16.53
C LEU A 255 14.33 -16.42 -17.24
N PRO A 256 13.57 -17.49 -16.94
CA PRO A 256 12.24 -17.65 -17.50
C PRO A 256 11.37 -16.43 -17.11
N ALA A 257 10.58 -15.92 -18.05
CA ALA A 257 9.60 -14.89 -17.74
C ALA A 257 8.62 -15.40 -16.67
N PRO A 258 8.23 -14.56 -15.69
CA PRO A 258 7.17 -14.94 -14.77
C PRO A 258 5.90 -15.30 -15.53
N ALA A 259 5.21 -16.36 -15.11
CA ALA A 259 3.94 -16.74 -15.73
C ALA A 259 2.95 -15.56 -15.69
N PRO A 260 2.22 -15.28 -16.79
CA PRO A 260 1.23 -14.21 -16.79
C PRO A 260 0.09 -14.54 -15.80
N VAL A 261 -0.35 -13.54 -15.07
CA VAL A 261 -1.56 -13.62 -14.24
C VAL A 261 -2.68 -12.96 -15.03
N ALA A 262 -3.82 -13.63 -15.16
CA ALA A 262 -4.98 -13.10 -15.86
C ALA A 262 -5.51 -11.84 -15.15
N GLU A 263 -6.22 -10.98 -15.90
CA GLU A 263 -6.91 -9.85 -15.27
C GLU A 263 -8.13 -10.35 -14.47
N VAL A 264 -8.50 -9.56 -13.44
CA VAL A 264 -9.70 -9.82 -12.65
C VAL A 264 -10.93 -9.62 -13.53
N ALA A 265 -11.76 -10.66 -13.67
CA ALA A 265 -12.97 -10.57 -14.46
C ALA A 265 -14.03 -9.69 -13.76
N PRO A 266 -14.79 -8.87 -14.50
CA PRO A 266 -15.93 -8.17 -13.94
C PRO A 266 -17.03 -9.16 -13.50
N LEU A 267 -17.83 -8.78 -12.52
CA LEU A 267 -18.96 -9.60 -12.07
C LEU A 267 -20.04 -9.66 -13.16
N ALA A 268 -20.50 -10.87 -13.48
CA ALA A 268 -21.55 -11.08 -14.46
C ALA A 268 -22.93 -10.64 -13.92
N ALA A 269 -23.21 -10.94 -12.62
CA ALA A 269 -24.46 -10.65 -11.93
C ALA A 269 -24.23 -10.37 -10.46
N ALA A 270 -25.23 -9.78 -9.80
CA ALA A 270 -25.25 -9.63 -8.36
C ALA A 270 -25.25 -11.01 -7.65
N GLN A 271 -24.54 -11.07 -6.54
CA GLN A 271 -24.52 -12.23 -5.67
C GLN A 271 -24.81 -11.78 -4.24
N GLN A 272 -25.69 -12.47 -3.56
CA GLN A 272 -25.94 -12.24 -2.15
C GLN A 272 -25.66 -13.53 -1.35
N LYS A 273 -24.83 -13.42 -0.33
CA LYS A 273 -24.50 -14.49 0.60
C LYS A 273 -24.94 -14.08 2.00
N ASN A 274 -25.96 -14.77 2.51
CA ASN A 274 -26.39 -14.65 3.90
C ASN A 274 -25.76 -15.79 4.70
N ILE A 275 -24.97 -15.45 5.72
CA ILE A 275 -24.24 -16.42 6.53
C ILE A 275 -24.80 -16.37 7.95
N ALA A 276 -25.41 -17.48 8.37
CA ALA A 276 -25.87 -17.64 9.75
C ALA A 276 -24.64 -17.68 10.68
N PHE A 277 -24.62 -16.80 11.67
CA PHE A 277 -23.53 -16.71 12.64
C PHE A 277 -24.06 -16.08 13.93
N ASP A 278 -23.70 -16.64 15.07
CA ASP A 278 -24.04 -16.05 16.35
C ASP A 278 -23.04 -14.93 16.69
N ALA A 279 -23.45 -13.69 16.46
CA ALA A 279 -22.64 -12.52 16.67
C ALA A 279 -23.45 -11.37 17.27
N ALA A 280 -22.81 -10.59 18.14
CA ALA A 280 -23.41 -9.39 18.72
C ALA A 280 -23.71 -8.31 17.66
N GLN A 281 -22.96 -8.29 16.56
CA GLN A 281 -23.13 -7.38 15.43
C GLN A 281 -23.10 -8.16 14.10
N ALA A 282 -24.05 -7.85 13.23
CA ALA A 282 -24.00 -8.33 11.86
C ALA A 282 -22.89 -7.61 11.07
N GLN A 283 -22.20 -8.36 10.21
CA GLN A 283 -21.22 -7.84 9.27
C GLN A 283 -21.88 -7.69 7.91
N VAL A 284 -21.75 -6.51 7.30
CA VAL A 284 -22.27 -6.23 5.96
C VAL A 284 -21.11 -5.77 5.09
N LEU A 285 -20.84 -6.52 4.03
CA LEU A 285 -19.88 -6.19 3.00
C LEU A 285 -20.57 -6.14 1.64
N MET A 286 -20.32 -5.10 0.86
CA MET A 286 -20.84 -4.96 -0.49
C MET A 286 -19.72 -4.43 -1.40
N GLY A 287 -19.59 -4.98 -2.61
CA GLY A 287 -18.59 -4.49 -3.55
C GLY A 287 -18.37 -5.36 -4.78
N GLN A 288 -17.31 -5.06 -5.50
CA GLN A 288 -16.96 -5.66 -6.78
C GLN A 288 -15.48 -5.45 -7.09
N PRO A 289 -14.90 -6.03 -8.17
CA PRO A 289 -13.62 -5.58 -8.71
C PRO A 289 -13.69 -4.08 -9.05
N GLY A 290 -12.66 -3.35 -8.69
CA GLY A 290 -12.55 -1.90 -8.91
C GLY A 290 -11.68 -1.56 -10.12
N TYR A 291 -10.43 -1.11 -9.88
CA TYR A 291 -9.53 -0.64 -10.93
C TYR A 291 -8.07 -0.96 -10.58
N LYS A 292 -7.18 -0.82 -11.58
CA LYS A 292 -5.73 -1.02 -11.45
C LYS A 292 -5.06 0.27 -10.96
N ARG A 293 -3.89 0.16 -10.34
CA ARG A 293 -3.18 1.32 -9.80
C ARG A 293 -2.75 2.35 -10.85
N ASP A 294 -2.53 1.93 -12.08
CA ASP A 294 -2.16 2.76 -13.23
C ASP A 294 -3.36 3.33 -14.00
N ASP A 295 -4.59 3.14 -13.51
CA ASP A 295 -5.79 3.63 -14.17
C ASP A 295 -5.79 5.19 -14.23
N PRO A 296 -6.03 5.80 -15.41
CA PRO A 296 -6.07 7.25 -15.55
C PRO A 296 -7.16 7.92 -14.71
N ALA A 297 -8.21 7.20 -14.31
CA ALA A 297 -9.27 7.71 -13.43
C ALA A 297 -8.88 7.63 -11.93
N TYR A 298 -7.63 7.34 -11.60
CA TYR A 298 -7.17 7.18 -10.21
C TYR A 298 -7.55 8.37 -9.33
N PHE A 299 -7.24 9.61 -9.72
CA PHE A 299 -7.52 10.80 -8.89
C PHE A 299 -9.02 11.09 -8.75
N PRO A 300 -9.85 11.06 -9.81
CA PRO A 300 -11.30 11.11 -9.66
C PRO A 300 -11.88 10.04 -8.72
N LEU A 301 -11.38 8.80 -8.79
CA LEU A 301 -11.82 7.71 -7.92
C LEU A 301 -11.33 7.89 -6.48
N LEU A 302 -10.12 8.40 -6.27
CA LEU A 302 -9.57 8.72 -4.95
C LEU A 302 -10.42 9.80 -4.24
N VAL A 303 -10.64 10.95 -4.93
CA VAL A 303 -11.42 12.07 -4.38
C VAL A 303 -12.87 11.66 -4.17
N GLY A 304 -13.46 10.98 -5.15
CA GLY A 304 -14.84 10.50 -5.05
C GLY A 304 -15.03 9.50 -3.92
N ASN A 305 -14.08 8.57 -3.72
CA ASN A 305 -14.17 7.64 -2.60
C ASN A 305 -14.00 8.34 -1.25
N TYR A 306 -13.17 9.37 -1.15
CA TYR A 306 -13.08 10.20 0.05
C TYR A 306 -14.45 10.75 0.45
N ILE A 307 -15.20 11.27 -0.53
CA ILE A 307 -16.56 11.81 -0.32
C ILE A 307 -17.56 10.69 0.01
N LEU A 308 -17.49 9.56 -0.70
CA LEU A 308 -18.45 8.47 -0.54
C LEU A 308 -18.35 7.79 0.82
N GLY A 309 -17.13 7.37 1.23
CA GLY A 309 -16.97 6.60 2.47
C GLY A 309 -15.56 6.60 3.06
N GLY A 310 -14.57 7.21 2.38
CA GLY A 310 -13.17 7.24 2.82
C GLY A 310 -12.81 8.40 3.73
N GLY A 311 -13.61 9.48 3.73
CA GLY A 311 -13.36 10.71 4.50
C GLY A 311 -13.82 10.67 5.96
N GLY A 312 -14.08 9.49 6.52
CA GLY A 312 -14.55 9.36 7.89
C GLY A 312 -15.90 10.04 8.12
N PHE A 313 -16.02 10.81 9.19
CA PHE A 313 -17.30 11.42 9.62
C PHE A 313 -17.95 12.38 8.61
N VAL A 314 -17.19 12.92 7.68
CA VAL A 314 -17.73 13.84 6.65
C VAL A 314 -18.20 13.13 5.39
N SER A 315 -18.03 11.80 5.31
CA SER A 315 -18.43 11.02 4.14
C SER A 315 -19.94 10.73 4.10
N ARG A 316 -20.48 10.52 2.89
CA ARG A 316 -21.92 10.25 2.70
C ARG A 316 -22.39 9.00 3.42
N LEU A 317 -21.63 7.90 3.33
CA LEU A 317 -21.98 6.65 4.01
C LEU A 317 -22.08 6.85 5.53
N GLN A 318 -21.13 7.55 6.10
CA GLN A 318 -21.14 7.84 7.53
C GLN A 318 -22.33 8.72 7.91
N ASN A 319 -22.58 9.77 7.14
CA ASN A 319 -23.70 10.68 7.39
C ASN A 319 -25.06 9.96 7.26
N GLU A 320 -25.28 9.21 6.17
CA GLU A 320 -26.57 8.57 5.90
C GLU A 320 -26.87 7.36 6.78
N VAL A 321 -25.87 6.52 7.07
CA VAL A 321 -26.08 5.28 7.82
C VAL A 321 -25.95 5.49 9.32
N ARG A 322 -24.97 6.30 9.74
CA ARG A 322 -24.69 6.56 11.16
C ARG A 322 -25.42 7.79 11.68
N GLU A 323 -25.05 8.98 11.17
CA GLU A 323 -25.49 10.25 11.81
C GLU A 323 -27.00 10.42 11.72
N LYS A 324 -27.61 10.20 10.55
CA LYS A 324 -29.04 10.40 10.36
C LYS A 324 -29.92 9.27 10.88
N ARG A 325 -29.40 8.02 10.96
CA ARG A 325 -30.21 6.83 11.22
C ARG A 325 -29.77 5.99 12.41
N GLY A 326 -28.57 6.20 12.92
CA GLY A 326 -28.03 5.47 14.07
C GLY A 326 -27.85 3.97 13.83
N LEU A 327 -27.74 3.52 12.56
CA LEU A 327 -27.71 2.11 12.21
C LEU A 327 -26.36 1.44 12.43
N THR A 328 -25.28 2.21 12.55
CA THR A 328 -23.90 1.69 12.67
C THR A 328 -23.04 2.63 13.50
N TYR A 329 -21.92 2.13 14.01
CA TYR A 329 -20.82 2.98 14.50
C TYR A 329 -19.93 3.49 13.40
N GLY A 330 -19.91 2.85 12.23
CA GLY A 330 -19.12 3.28 11.08
C GLY A 330 -19.54 2.57 9.79
N ALA A 331 -19.62 3.33 8.70
CA ALA A 331 -19.84 2.85 7.34
C ALA A 331 -18.78 3.47 6.43
N TYR A 332 -18.00 2.63 5.78
CA TYR A 332 -16.82 3.03 5.00
C TYR A 332 -16.86 2.46 3.60
N SER A 333 -16.20 3.15 2.66
CA SER A 333 -15.87 2.60 1.37
C SER A 333 -14.39 2.79 1.07
N TYR A 334 -13.80 1.86 0.32
CA TYR A 334 -12.43 1.94 -0.12
C TYR A 334 -12.19 1.15 -1.41
N PHE A 335 -11.22 1.62 -2.19
CA PHE A 335 -10.62 0.89 -3.29
C PHE A 335 -9.26 0.35 -2.87
N GLN A 336 -8.88 -0.81 -3.40
CA GLN A 336 -7.58 -1.44 -3.19
C GLN A 336 -6.87 -1.68 -4.54
N PRO A 337 -6.51 -0.63 -5.29
CA PRO A 337 -5.92 -0.81 -6.61
C PRO A 337 -4.54 -1.46 -6.52
N GLY A 338 -4.31 -2.52 -7.31
CA GLY A 338 -3.05 -3.25 -7.44
C GLY A 338 -2.57 -3.28 -8.89
N LEU A 339 -1.67 -4.22 -9.21
CA LEU A 339 -1.28 -4.49 -10.59
C LEU A 339 -2.46 -5.03 -11.43
N HIS A 340 -3.40 -5.73 -10.79
CA HIS A 340 -4.70 -6.08 -11.33
C HIS A 340 -5.80 -5.29 -10.63
N ALA A 341 -7.03 -5.33 -11.14
CA ALA A 341 -8.15 -4.64 -10.54
C ALA A 341 -8.39 -5.16 -9.10
N GLY A 342 -8.04 -4.35 -8.13
CA GLY A 342 -8.35 -4.61 -6.73
C GLY A 342 -9.83 -4.34 -6.43
N SER A 343 -10.31 -4.67 -5.22
CA SER A 343 -11.72 -4.51 -4.89
C SER A 343 -12.11 -3.05 -4.61
N PHE A 344 -13.35 -2.72 -4.97
CA PHE A 344 -14.14 -1.70 -4.29
C PHE A 344 -14.97 -2.38 -3.20
N THR A 345 -14.94 -1.87 -2.00
CA THR A 345 -15.63 -2.46 -0.85
C THR A 345 -16.35 -1.39 -0.05
N VAL A 346 -17.61 -1.62 0.26
CA VAL A 346 -18.37 -0.94 1.31
C VAL A 346 -18.46 -1.89 2.49
N SER A 347 -18.16 -1.41 3.70
CA SER A 347 -18.14 -2.20 4.93
C SER A 347 -18.82 -1.46 6.06
N LEU A 348 -19.70 -2.14 6.78
CA LEU A 348 -20.33 -1.67 8.00
C LEU A 348 -20.66 -2.82 8.95
N GLN A 349 -20.80 -2.48 10.23
CA GLN A 349 -21.28 -3.37 11.27
C GLN A 349 -22.53 -2.76 11.89
N THR A 350 -23.55 -3.57 12.17
CA THR A 350 -24.81 -3.09 12.69
C THR A 350 -25.44 -4.12 13.62
N ARG A 351 -26.53 -3.75 14.29
CA ARG A 351 -27.33 -4.71 15.05
C ARG A 351 -27.91 -5.76 14.10
N PRO A 352 -27.98 -7.04 14.52
CA PRO A 352 -28.50 -8.13 13.67
C PRO A 352 -29.89 -7.87 13.08
N ASP A 353 -30.79 -7.23 13.83
CA ASP A 353 -32.16 -6.88 13.42
C ASP A 353 -32.23 -5.67 12.48
N GLN A 354 -31.15 -4.92 12.31
CA GLN A 354 -31.06 -3.73 11.46
C GLN A 354 -30.24 -3.97 10.18
N ALA A 355 -29.68 -5.16 9.99
CA ALA A 355 -28.75 -5.44 8.90
C ALA A 355 -29.36 -5.19 7.51
N ALA A 356 -30.60 -5.57 7.28
CA ALA A 356 -31.30 -5.34 6.02
C ALA A 356 -31.47 -3.84 5.75
N GLN A 357 -31.93 -3.07 6.74
CA GLN A 357 -32.11 -1.63 6.62
C GLN A 357 -30.78 -0.91 6.38
N ALA A 358 -29.72 -1.27 7.12
CA ALA A 358 -28.40 -0.65 6.96
C ALA A 358 -27.80 -0.92 5.56
N LEU A 359 -27.97 -2.16 5.06
CA LEU A 359 -27.56 -2.53 3.71
C LEU A 359 -28.33 -1.75 2.64
N ASP A 360 -29.65 -1.60 2.77
CA ASP A 360 -30.48 -0.90 1.78
C ASP A 360 -30.13 0.60 1.73
N VAL A 361 -29.88 1.22 2.88
CA VAL A 361 -29.39 2.61 2.94
C VAL A 361 -28.03 2.73 2.27
N ALA A 362 -27.06 1.86 2.61
CA ALA A 362 -25.72 1.90 2.01
C ALA A 362 -25.77 1.67 0.50
N ARG A 363 -26.59 0.73 0.03
CA ARG A 363 -26.80 0.47 -1.42
C ARG A 363 -27.39 1.69 -2.13
N THR A 364 -28.37 2.34 -1.51
CA THR A 364 -28.99 3.55 -2.06
C THR A 364 -27.96 4.67 -2.17
N VAL A 365 -27.14 4.89 -1.14
CA VAL A 365 -26.07 5.91 -1.16
C VAL A 365 -25.07 5.66 -2.28
N VAL A 366 -24.64 4.41 -2.47
CA VAL A 366 -23.70 4.06 -3.55
C VAL A 366 -24.34 4.27 -4.93
N LYS A 367 -25.59 3.82 -5.14
CA LYS A 367 -26.32 4.01 -6.40
C LYS A 367 -26.49 5.49 -6.72
N ASP A 368 -26.90 6.28 -5.74
CA ASP A 368 -27.08 7.72 -5.90
C ASP A 368 -25.76 8.42 -6.24
N PHE A 369 -24.67 8.04 -5.56
CA PHE A 369 -23.35 8.60 -5.82
C PHE A 369 -22.85 8.28 -7.24
N VAL A 370 -23.06 7.05 -7.70
CA VAL A 370 -22.69 6.64 -9.08
C VAL A 370 -23.55 7.39 -10.12
N ALA A 371 -24.83 7.60 -9.85
CA ALA A 371 -25.76 8.25 -10.77
C ALA A 371 -25.54 9.77 -10.84
N ASN A 372 -25.35 10.43 -9.69
CA ASN A 372 -25.40 11.89 -9.57
C ASN A 372 -24.03 12.53 -9.35
N GLY A 373 -23.05 11.78 -8.77
CA GLY A 373 -21.76 12.33 -8.35
C GLY A 373 -21.86 13.13 -7.04
N PRO A 374 -20.78 13.85 -6.68
CA PRO A 374 -20.75 14.73 -5.51
C PRO A 374 -21.41 16.08 -5.77
N THR A 375 -21.78 16.79 -4.71
CA THR A 375 -22.06 18.22 -4.76
C THR A 375 -20.77 19.04 -4.79
N ASP A 376 -20.88 20.33 -5.17
CA ASP A 376 -19.72 21.24 -5.20
C ASP A 376 -19.14 21.46 -3.79
N ASP A 377 -19.97 21.53 -2.76
CA ASP A 377 -19.53 21.68 -1.37
C ASP A 377 -18.77 20.44 -0.86
N GLU A 378 -19.26 19.23 -1.15
CA GLU A 378 -18.56 17.98 -0.83
C GLU A 378 -17.21 17.90 -1.55
N LEU A 379 -17.18 18.25 -2.84
CA LEU A 379 -15.97 18.27 -3.63
C LEU A 379 -14.96 19.26 -3.08
N LYS A 380 -15.40 20.47 -2.76
CA LYS A 380 -14.54 21.50 -2.17
C LYS A 380 -13.94 21.02 -0.84
N ALA A 381 -14.78 20.53 0.07
CA ALA A 381 -14.32 20.05 1.39
C ALA A 381 -13.35 18.88 1.28
N ALA A 382 -13.60 17.94 0.35
CA ALA A 382 -12.70 16.81 0.10
C ALA A 382 -11.33 17.26 -0.43
N LYS A 383 -11.30 18.18 -1.39
CA LYS A 383 -10.06 18.75 -1.93
C LYS A 383 -9.27 19.50 -0.84
N ASP A 384 -9.93 20.37 -0.10
CA ASP A 384 -9.29 21.14 0.96
C ASP A 384 -8.63 20.22 2.00
N ASN A 385 -9.29 19.13 2.38
CA ASN A 385 -8.74 18.14 3.31
C ASN A 385 -7.58 17.34 2.72
N LEU A 386 -7.75 16.80 1.51
CA LEU A 386 -6.73 15.98 0.85
C LEU A 386 -5.48 16.79 0.55
N VAL A 387 -5.62 17.99 0.02
CA VAL A 387 -4.49 18.89 -0.29
C VAL A 387 -3.81 19.37 0.99
N GLY A 388 -4.60 19.80 2.00
CA GLY A 388 -4.07 20.24 3.28
C GLY A 388 -3.38 19.12 4.06
N GLY A 389 -3.85 17.88 3.91
CA GLY A 389 -3.29 16.69 4.56
C GLY A 389 -2.08 16.09 3.84
N PHE A 390 -1.74 16.54 2.62
CA PHE A 390 -0.69 15.92 1.80
C PHE A 390 0.67 15.85 2.50
N ALA A 391 1.07 16.91 3.20
CA ALA A 391 2.33 16.94 3.93
C ALA A 391 2.47 15.78 4.93
N LEU A 392 1.36 15.33 5.52
CA LEU A 392 1.35 14.21 6.45
C LEU A 392 1.58 12.83 5.79
N LEU A 393 1.51 12.76 4.46
CA LEU A 393 1.80 11.53 3.71
C LEU A 393 3.32 11.33 3.47
N ILE A 394 4.14 12.37 3.68
CA ILE A 394 5.55 12.42 3.34
C ILE A 394 6.42 13.01 4.47
N ASP A 395 5.88 13.14 5.68
CA ASP A 395 6.50 13.84 6.83
C ASP A 395 7.65 13.05 7.51
N SER A 396 7.91 11.83 7.08
CA SER A 396 9.00 11.00 7.60
C SER A 396 9.64 10.15 6.50
N ASN A 397 10.90 9.74 6.71
CA ASN A 397 11.60 8.86 5.78
C ASN A 397 10.79 7.58 5.48
N LEU A 398 10.16 6.98 6.48
CA LEU A 398 9.37 5.76 6.31
C LEU A 398 8.14 5.97 5.42
N LYS A 399 7.39 7.06 5.64
CA LYS A 399 6.23 7.40 4.79
C LYS A 399 6.66 7.76 3.38
N LEU A 400 7.74 8.53 3.26
CA LEU A 400 8.31 8.87 1.96
C LEU A 400 8.80 7.61 1.23
N LEU A 401 9.49 6.68 1.90
CA LEU A 401 9.92 5.40 1.35
C LEU A 401 8.72 4.59 0.82
N GLY A 402 7.63 4.51 1.57
CA GLY A 402 6.40 3.82 1.13
C GLY A 402 5.83 4.41 -0.17
N ASN A 403 5.84 5.74 -0.30
CA ASN A 403 5.44 6.43 -1.53
C ASN A 403 6.40 6.16 -2.69
N ILE A 404 7.72 6.27 -2.46
CA ILE A 404 8.74 5.98 -3.49
C ILE A 404 8.65 4.53 -3.97
N SER A 405 8.50 3.57 -3.04
CA SER A 405 8.31 2.17 -3.37
C SER A 405 7.03 1.93 -4.17
N SER A 406 5.93 2.64 -3.86
CA SER A 406 4.70 2.58 -4.65
C SER A 406 4.88 3.17 -6.06
N ILE A 407 5.61 4.29 -6.18
CA ILE A 407 5.98 4.89 -7.46
C ILE A 407 6.83 3.90 -8.28
N ALA A 408 7.85 3.33 -7.66
CA ALA A 408 8.74 2.36 -8.28
C ALA A 408 8.00 1.10 -8.74
N TRP A 409 7.11 0.57 -7.90
CA TRP A 409 6.40 -0.67 -8.17
C TRP A 409 5.38 -0.55 -9.31
N ASN A 410 4.69 0.58 -9.37
CA ASN A 410 3.62 0.81 -10.34
C ASN A 410 4.09 1.63 -11.56
N ASP A 411 5.41 1.84 -11.72
CA ASP A 411 6.03 2.63 -12.79
C ASP A 411 5.38 4.02 -12.98
N LEU A 412 5.02 4.67 -11.85
CA LEU A 412 4.43 6.01 -11.86
C LEU A 412 5.49 7.08 -12.20
N PRO A 413 5.09 8.25 -12.70
CA PRO A 413 6.02 9.36 -12.97
C PRO A 413 6.83 9.75 -11.72
N LEU A 414 8.11 10.08 -11.89
CA LEU A 414 8.95 10.53 -10.76
C LEU A 414 8.46 11.85 -10.14
N THR A 415 7.70 12.63 -10.90
CA THR A 415 7.04 13.86 -10.44
C THR A 415 5.69 13.62 -9.76
N TYR A 416 5.35 12.35 -9.49
CA TYR A 416 4.02 11.98 -8.95
C TYR A 416 3.69 12.72 -7.66
N LEU A 417 4.65 12.81 -6.72
CA LEU A 417 4.43 13.52 -5.45
C LEU A 417 4.37 15.03 -5.65
N ASP A 418 5.18 15.58 -6.55
CA ASP A 418 5.20 17.02 -6.84
C ASP A 418 3.88 17.50 -7.47
N THR A 419 3.23 16.63 -8.24
CA THR A 419 1.99 16.96 -8.96
C THR A 419 0.72 16.47 -8.25
N TRP A 420 0.86 15.72 -7.16
CA TRP A 420 -0.28 15.05 -6.51
C TRP A 420 -1.38 16.03 -6.07
N THR A 421 -1.01 17.11 -5.39
CA THR A 421 -1.96 18.14 -4.93
C THR A 421 -2.63 18.87 -6.10
N ASP A 422 -1.89 19.12 -7.17
CA ASP A 422 -2.41 19.71 -8.39
C ASP A 422 -3.41 18.77 -9.10
N GLN A 423 -3.09 17.46 -9.15
CA GLN A 423 -4.00 16.46 -9.71
C GLN A 423 -5.30 16.38 -8.91
N VAL A 424 -5.22 16.36 -7.57
CA VAL A 424 -6.41 16.40 -6.71
C VAL A 424 -7.20 17.69 -6.94
N SER A 425 -6.52 18.83 -6.98
CA SER A 425 -7.16 20.15 -7.16
C SER A 425 -7.90 20.30 -8.50
N LYS A 426 -7.43 19.65 -9.57
CA LYS A 426 -8.04 19.68 -10.91
C LYS A 426 -9.27 18.80 -11.05
N VAL A 427 -9.49 17.81 -10.18
CA VAL A 427 -10.64 16.90 -10.28
C VAL A 427 -11.94 17.69 -10.22
N THR A 428 -12.85 17.44 -11.13
CA THR A 428 -14.19 18.05 -11.16
C THR A 428 -15.27 17.05 -10.70
N ALA A 429 -16.44 17.55 -10.32
CA ALA A 429 -17.59 16.70 -10.00
C ALA A 429 -18.00 15.82 -11.21
N GLN A 430 -17.85 16.33 -12.43
CA GLN A 430 -18.10 15.59 -13.66
C GLN A 430 -17.09 14.45 -13.86
N ASP A 431 -15.79 14.66 -13.55
CA ASP A 431 -14.77 13.60 -13.63
C ASP A 431 -15.07 12.48 -12.65
N ILE A 432 -15.47 12.82 -11.42
CA ILE A 432 -15.86 11.84 -10.39
C ILE A 432 -17.07 11.04 -10.86
N LYS A 433 -18.14 11.72 -11.30
CA LYS A 433 -19.34 11.06 -11.80
C LYS A 433 -19.03 10.12 -12.95
N ALA A 434 -18.26 10.57 -13.93
CA ALA A 434 -17.87 9.78 -15.10
C ALA A 434 -17.02 8.55 -14.68
N ALA A 435 -16.04 8.73 -13.78
CA ALA A 435 -15.17 7.67 -13.29
C ALA A 435 -15.96 6.61 -12.52
N PHE A 436 -16.84 7.02 -11.60
CA PHE A 436 -17.66 6.10 -10.82
C PHE A 436 -18.65 5.33 -11.71
N ALA A 437 -19.31 5.99 -12.65
CA ALA A 437 -20.21 5.34 -13.61
C ALA A 437 -19.48 4.33 -14.51
N ALA A 438 -18.23 4.62 -14.90
CA ALA A 438 -17.43 3.72 -15.73
C ALA A 438 -16.90 2.49 -14.95
N LYS A 439 -16.59 2.66 -13.64
CA LYS A 439 -15.93 1.61 -12.85
C LYS A 439 -16.87 0.82 -11.95
N LEU A 440 -17.98 1.37 -11.50
CA LEU A 440 -18.88 0.69 -10.59
C LEU A 440 -20.22 0.33 -11.25
N GLN A 441 -20.67 -0.88 -10.95
CA GLN A 441 -21.95 -1.43 -11.38
C GLN A 441 -22.74 -1.88 -10.14
N PRO A 442 -23.40 -0.95 -9.40
CA PRO A 442 -24.03 -1.25 -8.11
C PRO A 442 -25.03 -2.42 -8.15
N ASP A 443 -25.67 -2.61 -9.31
CA ASP A 443 -26.64 -3.70 -9.51
C ASP A 443 -26.00 -5.08 -9.75
N LYS A 444 -24.67 -5.15 -9.85
CA LYS A 444 -23.93 -6.40 -10.00
C LYS A 444 -23.02 -6.74 -8.82
N MET A 445 -23.03 -5.91 -7.78
CA MET A 445 -22.13 -6.11 -6.64
C MET A 445 -22.39 -7.40 -5.88
N VAL A 446 -21.34 -8.00 -5.35
CA VAL A 446 -21.41 -9.01 -4.30
C VAL A 446 -21.88 -8.33 -3.02
N THR A 447 -22.79 -8.98 -2.32
CA THR A 447 -23.21 -8.61 -0.95
C THR A 447 -23.03 -9.81 -0.03
N VAL A 448 -22.34 -9.62 1.08
CA VAL A 448 -22.21 -10.60 2.15
C VAL A 448 -22.83 -10.01 3.41
N VAL A 449 -23.79 -10.73 3.99
CA VAL A 449 -24.41 -10.39 5.26
C VAL A 449 -24.22 -11.57 6.20
N LEU A 450 -23.52 -11.35 7.29
CA LEU A 450 -23.24 -12.38 8.29
C LEU A 450 -23.85 -11.98 9.62
N GLY A 451 -24.55 -12.90 10.30
CA GLY A 451 -25.09 -12.69 11.63
C GLY A 451 -26.36 -11.83 11.67
N ALA A 452 -27.00 -11.55 10.52
CA ALA A 452 -28.33 -10.92 10.51
C ALA A 452 -29.38 -11.85 11.11
N LYS A 453 -30.37 -11.26 11.79
CA LYS A 453 -31.60 -11.93 12.20
C LYS A 453 -32.69 -11.61 11.21
N PRO A 454 -33.65 -12.56 11.02
CA PRO A 454 -34.81 -12.32 10.17
C PRO A 454 -35.64 -11.12 10.60
#